data_b8414d8260469d6701633c9be9276454
#
_entry.id   b8414d8260469d6701633c9be9276454
#
_cell.length_a   1.000
_cell.length_b   1.000
_cell.length_c   1.000
_cell.angle_alpha   90.00
_cell.angle_beta   90.00
_cell.angle_gamma   90.00
#
_symmetry.space_group_name_H-M   'P 1'
#
loop_
_entity.id
_entity.type
_entity.pdbx_description
1 polymer ?
#
loop_
_entity_poly.entity_id
_entity_poly.type
_entity_poly.pdbx_seq_one_letter_code
_entity_poly.pdbx_strand_id
1 'polypeptide(L)'
;MENFHRMDACPVRDVLSRLGDKWTMLVLVTLKANGTMRFCDIQKTIGDISQRMLTVTLRSLETDGLIVRKVYAEVPPRVEYNLTETGCSLMPHIESLVGWALEHMNDILNRRSLQTDGSICKEGVSKLVFTTDSQICTDKHL
;
A
#
# COMPACT_ATOMS: atom_id res chain seq x y z
N MET A 1 7.59 -9.14 25.10
CA MET A 1 6.42 -9.77 24.44
C MET A 1 5.16 -9.83 25.33
N GLU A 2 5.09 -9.07 26.39
CA GLU A 2 4.00 -9.20 27.39
C GLU A 2 2.80 -8.24 27.19
N ASN A 3 2.79 -7.38 26.18
CA ASN A 3 1.74 -6.37 26.02
C ASN A 3 0.77 -6.60 24.85
N PHE A 4 0.77 -7.79 24.25
CA PHE A 4 -0.12 -8.08 23.12
C PHE A 4 -1.56 -8.42 23.53
N HIS A 5 -1.82 -8.66 24.83
CA HIS A 5 -3.12 -9.14 25.34
C HIS A 5 -4.10 -8.06 25.84
N ARG A 6 -3.74 -6.77 25.78
CA ARG A 6 -4.69 -5.68 26.10
C ARG A 6 -5.14 -4.95 24.84
N MET A 7 -5.81 -5.68 23.94
CA MET A 7 -6.19 -5.13 22.62
C MET A 7 -7.55 -4.40 22.58
N ASP A 8 -8.24 -4.23 23.69
CA ASP A 8 -9.59 -3.65 23.67
C ASP A 8 -9.62 -2.11 23.61
N ALA A 9 -8.49 -1.43 23.72
CA ALA A 9 -8.38 0.03 23.57
C ALA A 9 -6.99 0.44 23.04
N CYS A 10 -6.39 -0.34 22.15
CA CYS A 10 -5.01 -0.11 21.74
C CYS A 10 -4.96 0.58 20.37
N PRO A 11 -4.30 1.74 20.23
CA PRO A 11 -4.10 2.42 18.95
C PRO A 11 -3.41 1.53 17.90
N VAL A 12 -2.68 0.50 18.33
CA VAL A 12 -2.06 -0.51 17.46
C VAL A 12 -3.12 -1.28 16.65
N ARG A 13 -4.27 -1.61 17.24
CA ARG A 13 -5.36 -2.29 16.54
C ARG A 13 -5.90 -1.46 15.37
N ASP A 14 -6.08 -0.15 15.58
CA ASP A 14 -6.57 0.74 14.54
C ASP A 14 -5.57 0.88 13.39
N VAL A 15 -4.29 1.02 13.70
CA VAL A 15 -3.22 1.04 12.70
C VAL A 15 -3.18 -0.28 11.92
N LEU A 16 -3.20 -1.42 12.59
CA LEU A 16 -3.18 -2.72 11.92
C LEU A 16 -4.41 -2.97 11.07
N SER A 17 -5.62 -2.56 11.51
CA SER A 17 -6.84 -2.72 10.72
C SER A 17 -6.80 -1.89 9.44
N ARG A 18 -6.24 -0.70 9.49
CA ARG A 18 -6.06 0.17 8.31
C ARG A 18 -4.99 -0.36 7.37
N LEU A 19 -3.86 -0.83 7.90
CA LEU A 19 -2.80 -1.45 7.11
C LEU A 19 -3.21 -2.79 6.51
N GLY A 20 -4.15 -3.50 7.12
CA GLY A 20 -4.69 -4.75 6.62
C GLY A 20 -5.62 -4.61 5.39
N ASP A 21 -6.00 -3.38 5.04
CA ASP A 21 -6.77 -3.16 3.82
C ASP A 21 -5.89 -3.28 2.57
N LYS A 22 -6.35 -4.08 1.62
CA LYS A 22 -5.60 -4.35 0.38
C LYS A 22 -5.26 -3.08 -0.42
N TRP A 23 -6.16 -2.11 -0.41
CA TRP A 23 -5.96 -0.87 -1.16
C TRP A 23 -4.90 0.02 -0.53
N THR A 24 -4.86 0.08 0.79
CA THR A 24 -3.81 0.76 1.55
C THR A 24 -2.44 0.21 1.20
N MET A 25 -2.28 -1.11 1.24
CA MET A 25 -1.03 -1.78 0.88
C MET A 25 -0.62 -1.50 -0.57
N LEU A 26 -1.56 -1.62 -1.52
CA LEU A 26 -1.28 -1.39 -2.94
C LEU A 26 -0.88 0.06 -3.23
N VAL A 27 -1.53 1.04 -2.60
CA VAL A 27 -1.17 2.47 -2.76
C VAL A 27 0.24 2.74 -2.22
N LEU A 28 0.58 2.22 -1.04
CA LEU A 28 1.90 2.40 -0.45
C LEU A 28 3.00 1.79 -1.32
N VAL A 29 2.81 0.56 -1.79
CA VAL A 29 3.75 -0.14 -2.68
C VAL A 29 3.90 0.62 -4.01
N THR A 30 2.80 1.09 -4.58
CA THR A 30 2.80 1.87 -5.83
C THR A 30 3.58 3.17 -5.69
N LEU A 31 3.37 3.91 -4.60
CA LEU A 31 4.11 5.15 -4.32
C LEU A 31 5.60 4.87 -4.04
N LYS A 32 5.93 3.76 -3.39
CA LYS A 32 7.33 3.36 -3.19
C LYS A 32 8.04 3.10 -4.51
N ALA A 33 7.38 2.38 -5.41
CA ALA A 33 7.96 1.98 -6.70
C ALA A 33 8.14 3.15 -7.67
N ASN A 34 7.21 4.11 -7.67
CA ASN A 34 7.14 5.18 -8.66
C ASN A 34 7.48 6.58 -8.11
N GLY A 35 7.61 6.72 -6.80
CA GLY A 35 7.85 8.01 -6.16
C GLY A 35 6.60 8.90 -6.14
N THR A 36 6.78 10.18 -6.44
CA THR A 36 5.69 11.16 -6.48
C THR A 36 4.74 10.89 -7.65
N MET A 37 3.46 10.72 -7.35
CA MET A 37 2.43 10.41 -8.35
C MET A 37 1.19 11.29 -8.20
N ARG A 38 0.48 11.47 -9.32
CA ARG A 38 -0.83 12.10 -9.34
C ARG A 38 -1.93 11.08 -9.10
N PHE A 39 -3.11 11.55 -8.70
CA PHE A 39 -4.29 10.70 -8.46
C PHE A 39 -4.58 9.75 -9.63
N CYS A 40 -4.63 10.31 -10.85
CA CYS A 40 -4.93 9.51 -12.06
C CYS A 40 -3.86 8.46 -12.35
N ASP A 41 -2.59 8.76 -12.05
CA ASP A 41 -1.48 7.84 -12.29
C ASP A 41 -1.52 6.67 -11.30
N ILE A 42 -1.82 6.95 -10.03
CA ILE A 42 -2.03 5.91 -9.01
C ILE A 42 -3.19 5.01 -9.41
N GLN A 43 -4.32 5.60 -9.83
CA GLN A 43 -5.50 4.84 -10.25
C GLN A 43 -5.21 3.93 -11.44
N LYS A 44 -4.52 4.45 -12.45
CA LYS A 44 -4.14 3.67 -13.65
C LYS A 44 -3.17 2.53 -13.32
N THR A 45 -2.22 2.79 -12.43
CA THR A 45 -1.20 1.79 -12.05
C THR A 45 -1.82 0.64 -11.26
N ILE A 46 -2.75 0.93 -10.36
CA ILE A 46 -3.46 -0.10 -9.57
C ILE A 46 -4.51 -0.81 -10.43
N GLY A 47 -5.20 -0.08 -11.31
CA GLY A 47 -6.18 -0.59 -12.26
C GLY A 47 -7.58 -0.83 -11.66
N ASP A 48 -7.70 -1.75 -10.73
CA ASP A 48 -9.00 -2.23 -10.23
C ASP A 48 -9.64 -1.37 -9.12
N ILE A 49 -9.00 -0.28 -8.74
CA ILE A 49 -9.51 0.60 -7.68
C ILE A 49 -10.50 1.62 -8.24
N SER A 50 -11.68 1.73 -7.60
CA SER A 50 -12.62 2.80 -7.93
C SER A 50 -12.09 4.16 -7.47
N GLN A 51 -12.49 5.22 -8.16
CA GLN A 51 -12.12 6.60 -7.82
C GLN A 51 -12.52 6.97 -6.38
N ARG A 52 -13.71 6.52 -5.95
CA ARG A 52 -14.20 6.72 -4.60
C ARG A 52 -13.30 6.03 -3.56
N MET A 53 -12.96 4.77 -3.81
CA MET A 53 -12.13 3.98 -2.89
C MET A 53 -10.72 4.55 -2.79
N LEU A 54 -10.11 4.92 -3.91
CA LEU A 54 -8.80 5.58 -3.92
C LEU A 54 -8.80 6.89 -3.15
N THR A 55 -9.85 7.70 -3.29
CA THR A 55 -10.00 8.96 -2.54
C THR A 55 -10.05 8.71 -1.04
N VAL A 56 -10.83 7.73 -0.60
CA VAL A 56 -10.95 7.36 0.82
C VAL A 56 -9.61 6.85 1.36
N THR A 57 -8.96 5.96 0.61
CA THR A 57 -7.66 5.38 1.00
C THR A 57 -6.58 6.44 1.12
N LEU A 58 -6.46 7.35 0.14
CA LEU A 58 -5.48 8.44 0.17
C LEU A 58 -5.71 9.39 1.35
N ARG A 59 -6.97 9.73 1.66
CA ARG A 59 -7.29 10.57 2.82
C ARG A 59 -6.94 9.88 4.14
N SER A 60 -7.21 8.60 4.25
CA SER A 60 -6.85 7.81 5.43
C SER A 60 -5.33 7.80 5.64
N LEU A 61 -4.57 7.50 4.59
CA LEU A 61 -3.11 7.48 4.62
C LEU A 61 -2.50 8.86 4.92
N GLU A 62 -3.08 9.93 4.41
CA GLU A 62 -2.68 11.31 4.72
C GLU A 62 -2.94 11.64 6.19
N THR A 63 -4.12 11.27 6.72
CA THR A 63 -4.48 11.45 8.14
C THR A 63 -3.55 10.67 9.05
N ASP A 64 -3.15 9.47 8.67
CA ASP A 64 -2.21 8.63 9.42
C ASP A 64 -0.75 9.11 9.28
N GLY A 65 -0.49 10.12 8.45
CA GLY A 65 0.84 10.69 8.24
C GLY A 65 1.79 9.80 7.45
N LEU A 66 1.28 8.81 6.72
CA LEU A 66 2.08 7.89 5.90
C LEU A 66 2.37 8.44 4.50
N ILE A 67 1.50 9.31 4.01
CA ILE A 67 1.69 10.04 2.76
C ILE A 67 1.51 11.54 2.96
N VAL A 68 2.08 12.31 2.07
CA VAL A 68 1.89 13.75 1.97
C VAL A 68 1.22 14.10 0.66
N ARG A 69 0.25 15.00 0.74
CA ARG A 69 -0.45 15.56 -0.40
C ARG A 69 0.06 16.98 -0.66
N LYS A 70 0.58 17.23 -1.86
CA LYS A 70 1.02 18.55 -2.31
C LYS A 70 0.06 19.08 -3.37
N VAL A 71 -0.44 20.28 -3.14
CA VAL A 71 -1.30 20.99 -4.09
C VAL A 71 -0.49 22.12 -4.69
N TYR A 72 -0.41 22.17 -6.02
CA TYR A 72 0.22 23.24 -6.75
C TYR A 72 -0.85 24.19 -7.30
N ALA A 73 -0.69 25.48 -7.02
CA ALA A 73 -1.58 26.53 -7.50
C ALA A 73 -1.31 26.84 -8.98
N GLU A 74 -1.70 25.89 -9.84
CA GLU A 74 -1.61 25.99 -11.29
C GLU A 74 -3.02 25.96 -11.88
N VAL A 75 -3.15 26.28 -13.17
CA VAL A 75 -4.42 26.16 -13.90
C VAL A 75 -4.21 25.18 -15.05
N PRO A 76 -4.77 23.96 -15.00
CA PRO A 76 -5.57 23.35 -13.92
C PRO A 76 -4.74 22.99 -12.66
N PRO A 77 -5.36 22.92 -11.46
CA PRO A 77 -4.64 22.61 -10.23
C PRO A 77 -4.04 21.21 -10.28
N ARG A 78 -2.77 21.10 -9.87
CA ARG A 78 -2.03 19.83 -9.81
C ARG A 78 -1.94 19.36 -8.37
N VAL A 79 -2.28 18.10 -8.14
CA VAL A 79 -2.18 17.44 -6.84
C VAL A 79 -1.26 16.23 -6.97
N GLU A 80 -0.27 16.16 -6.13
CA GLU A 80 0.69 15.07 -6.08
C GLU A 80 0.74 14.43 -4.69
N TYR A 81 0.98 13.13 -4.68
CA TYR A 81 1.10 12.30 -3.48
C TYR A 81 2.48 11.68 -3.42
N ASN A 82 3.05 11.64 -2.23
CA ASN A 82 4.34 10.99 -1.98
C ASN A 82 4.35 10.36 -0.59
N LEU A 83 5.24 9.39 -0.37
CA LEU A 83 5.46 8.82 0.95
C LEU A 83 6.12 9.86 1.87
N THR A 84 5.73 9.86 3.13
CA THR A 84 6.44 10.57 4.20
C THR A 84 7.63 9.73 4.69
N GLU A 85 8.47 10.30 5.55
CA GLU A 85 9.52 9.56 6.23
C GLU A 85 8.97 8.38 7.03
N THR A 86 7.85 8.59 7.73
CA THR A 86 7.13 7.53 8.45
C THR A 86 6.62 6.45 7.48
N GLY A 87 6.04 6.84 6.35
CA GLY A 87 5.62 5.92 5.30
C GLY A 87 6.79 5.11 4.74
N CYS A 88 7.93 5.74 4.50
CA CYS A 88 9.14 5.06 4.05
C CYS A 88 9.67 4.06 5.08
N SER A 89 9.60 4.38 6.37
CA SER A 89 10.05 3.46 7.43
C SER A 89 9.19 2.19 7.55
N LEU A 90 7.93 2.27 7.12
CA LEU A 90 7.01 1.13 7.09
C LEU A 90 7.31 0.18 5.91
N MET A 91 7.86 0.68 4.81
CA MET A 91 8.01 -0.09 3.57
C MET A 91 8.82 -1.38 3.71
N PRO A 92 9.96 -1.45 4.44
CA PRO A 92 10.69 -2.70 4.62
C PRO A 92 9.85 -3.82 5.23
N HIS A 93 8.94 -3.49 6.14
CA HIS A 93 8.04 -4.46 6.77
C HIS A 93 6.99 -4.97 5.79
N ILE A 94 6.44 -4.08 4.96
CA ILE A 94 5.48 -4.45 3.91
C ILE A 94 6.16 -5.31 2.85
N GLU A 95 7.34 -4.95 2.39
CA GLU A 95 8.12 -5.72 1.41
C GLU A 95 8.45 -7.12 1.92
N SER A 96 8.83 -7.23 3.17
CA SER A 96 9.07 -8.52 3.82
C SER A 96 7.80 -9.38 3.88
N LEU A 97 6.66 -8.77 4.21
CA LEU A 97 5.37 -9.46 4.22
C LEU A 97 4.94 -9.91 2.81
N VAL A 98 5.11 -9.06 1.80
CA VAL A 98 4.82 -9.38 0.41
C VAL A 98 5.72 -10.51 -0.09
N GLY A 99 7.01 -10.46 0.22
CA GLY A 99 7.97 -11.52 -0.12
C GLY A 99 7.54 -12.87 0.45
N TRP A 100 7.20 -12.90 1.73
CA TRP A 100 6.68 -14.10 2.39
C TRP A 100 5.40 -14.61 1.71
N ALA A 101 4.48 -13.71 1.39
CA ALA A 101 3.23 -14.06 0.74
C ALA A 101 3.45 -14.67 -0.66
N LEU A 102 4.40 -14.13 -1.43
CA LEU A 102 4.76 -14.66 -2.75
C LEU A 102 5.36 -16.06 -2.67
N GLU A 103 6.22 -16.33 -1.70
CA GLU A 103 6.83 -17.65 -1.48
C GLU A 103 5.77 -18.70 -1.11
N HIS A 104 4.78 -18.33 -0.30
CA HIS A 104 3.76 -19.24 0.23
C HIS A 104 2.43 -19.20 -0.53
N MET A 105 2.31 -18.37 -1.57
CA MET A 105 1.06 -18.18 -2.31
C MET A 105 0.54 -19.48 -2.92
N ASN A 106 1.41 -20.31 -3.47
CA ASN A 106 1.02 -21.57 -4.07
C ASN A 106 0.42 -22.53 -3.04
N ASP A 107 1.01 -22.62 -1.86
CA ASP A 107 0.52 -23.48 -0.78
C ASP A 107 -0.83 -22.98 -0.25
N ILE A 108 -0.99 -21.67 -0.11
CA ILE A 108 -2.23 -21.05 0.33
C ILE A 108 -3.34 -21.26 -0.69
N LEU A 109 -3.05 -21.07 -1.98
CA LEU A 109 -4.03 -21.25 -3.07
C LEU A 109 -4.43 -22.72 -3.20
N ASN A 110 -3.48 -23.65 -3.12
CA ASN A 110 -3.76 -25.08 -3.17
C ASN A 110 -4.66 -25.53 -2.01
N ARG A 111 -4.46 -25.03 -0.81
CA ARG A 111 -5.33 -25.30 0.34
C ARG A 111 -6.73 -24.69 0.18
N ARG A 112 -6.83 -23.50 -0.41
CA ARG A 112 -8.13 -22.86 -0.68
C ARG A 112 -8.90 -23.60 -1.77
N SER A 113 -8.25 -24.09 -2.81
CA SER A 113 -8.90 -24.85 -3.89
C SER A 113 -9.46 -26.20 -3.43
N LEU A 114 -8.89 -26.76 -2.35
CA LEU A 114 -9.43 -27.97 -1.71
C LEU A 114 -10.68 -27.70 -0.86
N GLN A 115 -11.00 -26.44 -0.57
CA GLN A 115 -12.14 -26.05 0.27
C GLN A 115 -13.27 -25.35 -0.48
N THR A 116 -13.07 -24.98 -1.74
CA THR A 116 -14.10 -24.29 -2.52
C THR A 116 -14.12 -24.81 -3.95
N ASP A 117 -15.07 -25.64 -4.29
CA ASP A 117 -15.53 -25.75 -5.66
C ASP A 117 -16.18 -24.42 -6.06
N GLY A 118 -15.57 -23.75 -7.01
CA GLY A 118 -16.21 -22.68 -7.76
C GLY A 118 -15.75 -21.25 -7.50
N SER A 119 -15.12 -20.71 -8.49
CA SER A 119 -14.89 -19.30 -8.83
C SER A 119 -13.55 -18.69 -8.41
N ILE A 120 -12.67 -18.70 -9.37
CA ILE A 120 -11.31 -18.14 -9.30
C ILE A 120 -11.24 -16.93 -10.21
N CYS A 121 -10.89 -15.77 -9.65
CA CYS A 121 -10.31 -14.69 -10.43
C CYS A 121 -8.82 -14.97 -10.65
N LYS A 122 -8.51 -15.50 -11.83
CA LYS A 122 -7.16 -15.44 -12.39
C LYS A 122 -7.06 -14.13 -13.11
N GLU A 123 -6.27 -13.22 -12.60
CA GLU A 123 -5.56 -12.20 -13.38
C GLU A 123 -5.08 -11.08 -12.44
N GLY A 124 -3.82 -10.72 -12.53
CA GLY A 124 -3.35 -9.44 -12.05
C GLY A 124 -2.06 -9.37 -11.23
N VAL A 125 -1.30 -10.46 -11.06
CA VAL A 125 -0.06 -10.38 -10.25
C VAL A 125 1.23 -10.39 -11.07
N SER A 126 1.13 -10.37 -12.41
CA SER A 126 2.29 -10.56 -13.31
C SER A 126 3.19 -9.35 -13.55
N LYS A 127 2.99 -8.20 -12.90
CA LYS A 127 3.77 -6.98 -13.21
C LYS A 127 4.37 -6.23 -12.03
N LEU A 128 4.46 -6.82 -10.86
CA LEU A 128 5.25 -6.25 -9.77
C LEU A 128 6.62 -6.92 -9.71
N VAL A 129 7.48 -6.53 -10.64
CA VAL A 129 8.91 -6.84 -10.53
C VAL A 129 9.49 -5.91 -9.48
N PHE A 130 9.71 -6.42 -8.28
CA PHE A 130 10.50 -5.74 -7.26
C PHE A 130 11.97 -5.76 -7.68
N THR A 131 12.44 -4.66 -8.23
CA THR A 131 13.86 -4.37 -8.23
C THR A 131 14.25 -3.90 -6.85
N THR A 132 15.03 -4.70 -6.17
CA THR A 132 15.74 -4.36 -4.94
C THR A 132 16.72 -3.21 -5.24
N ASP A 133 16.26 -1.98 -5.11
CA ASP A 133 17.16 -0.84 -5.08
C ASP A 133 16.83 0.03 -3.86
N SER A 134 17.72 -0.12 -2.89
CA SER A 134 17.67 0.45 -1.54
C SER A 134 17.97 1.96 -1.50
N GLN A 135 17.67 2.74 -2.51
CA GLN A 135 18.29 4.07 -2.63
C GLN A 135 17.39 5.27 -2.91
N ILE A 136 16.11 5.29 -2.57
CA ILE A 136 15.31 6.51 -2.86
C ILE A 136 14.51 7.06 -1.67
N CYS A 137 14.89 6.76 -0.46
CA CYS A 137 14.33 7.47 0.72
C CYS A 137 15.31 8.48 1.35
N THR A 138 16.49 8.64 0.80
CA THR A 138 17.44 9.67 1.21
C THR A 138 17.55 10.71 0.12
N ASP A 139 17.02 11.83 0.39
CA ASP A 139 17.21 13.12 -0.27
C ASP A 139 15.95 13.67 -0.94
N LYS A 140 15.40 14.67 -0.31
CA LYS A 140 15.66 16.08 -0.62
C LYS A 140 14.82 16.99 0.24
N HIS A 141 15.40 17.38 1.36
CA HIS A 141 15.15 18.73 1.83
C HIS A 141 15.97 19.70 0.95
N LEU A 142 15.32 20.40 0.11
CA LEU A 142 15.63 21.74 -0.33
C LEU A 142 14.34 22.46 -0.62
#